data_3335596c80d4fbee86591a984c5f9b1e
#
_entry.id   3335596c80d4fbee86591a984c5f9b1e
#
_cell.length_a   1.000
_cell.length_b   1.000
_cell.length_c   1.000
_cell.angle_alpha   90.00
_cell.angle_beta   90.00
_cell.angle_gamma   90.00
#
_symmetry.space_group_name_H-M   'P 1'
#
loop_
_entity.id
_entity.type
_entity.pdbx_description
1 polymer ?
#
loop_
_entity_poly.entity_id
_entity_poly.type
_entity_poly.pdbx_seq_one_letter_code
_entity_poly.pdbx_strand_id
1 'polypeptide(L)'
;MIFTKISLVFLKPWIYDDDREIVTAQKPFQKGWTENMRKKSHISLARYIVANTEDEGLKKHWLSFYIGSVLPDCKPSFIYKRHEITGTFPKLRKDIDALIHGKENRFPKRKRMYYMNLGEITHYVADYFTFPHNKIYPGGFKEHCAYEEHLKHELRAFLKTEAPKVLNECGHRQFASQEALFDYIQKMHDKYLSSKICLLYTSP
;
A
#
# COMPACT_ATOMS: atom_id res chain seq x y z
N MET A 1 17.64 -0.23 -11.46
CA MET A 1 17.14 -1.62 -11.34
C MET A 1 16.24 -1.88 -10.12
N ILE A 2 16.21 -1.04 -9.09
CA ILE A 2 15.29 -1.16 -7.94
C ILE A 2 13.90 -0.66 -8.28
N PHE A 3 13.77 0.31 -9.20
CA PHE A 3 12.49 0.88 -9.64
C PHE A 3 11.57 -0.10 -10.37
N THR A 4 12.11 -1.14 -10.97
CA THR A 4 11.32 -2.22 -11.59
C THR A 4 10.59 -3.07 -10.57
N LYS A 5 10.99 -3.02 -9.29
CA LYS A 5 10.53 -3.95 -8.24
C LYS A 5 9.49 -3.36 -7.29
N ILE A 6 9.39 -2.03 -7.20
CA ILE A 6 8.24 -1.33 -6.61
C ILE A 6 7.18 -1.19 -7.72
N SER A 7 6.88 -2.30 -8.34
CA SER A 7 5.94 -2.34 -9.47
C SER A 7 4.53 -1.98 -9.05
N LEU A 8 3.82 -1.42 -9.98
CA LEU A 8 2.41 -1.04 -10.00
C LEU A 8 1.41 -2.04 -9.41
N VAL A 9 1.85 -3.22 -9.02
CA VAL A 9 1.05 -4.17 -8.23
C VAL A 9 0.40 -3.51 -7.02
N PHE A 10 1.03 -2.43 -6.50
CA PHE A 10 0.53 -1.67 -5.37
C PHE A 10 -0.54 -0.65 -5.69
N LEU A 11 -0.52 -0.08 -6.88
CA LEU A 11 -1.35 1.08 -7.19
C LEU A 11 -2.57 0.74 -8.05
N LYS A 12 -2.49 -0.31 -8.88
CA LYS A 12 -3.58 -0.67 -9.80
C LYS A 12 -4.81 -1.33 -9.17
N PRO A 13 -4.73 -2.10 -8.07
CA PRO A 13 -5.95 -2.58 -7.41
C PRO A 13 -6.87 -1.45 -6.92
N TRP A 14 -6.30 -0.26 -6.76
CA TRP A 14 -6.99 0.92 -6.24
C TRP A 14 -7.28 1.97 -7.30
N ILE A 15 -6.71 1.80 -8.50
CA ILE A 15 -6.79 2.75 -9.61
C ILE A 15 -7.18 1.96 -10.85
N TYR A 16 -8.45 1.66 -10.97
CA TYR A 16 -8.98 1.05 -12.18
C TYR A 16 -8.91 2.04 -13.35
N ASP A 17 -8.64 1.49 -14.53
CA ASP A 17 -8.57 2.16 -15.82
C ASP A 17 -9.88 2.85 -16.19
N ASP A 18 -9.80 3.82 -17.06
CA ASP A 18 -10.75 4.88 -17.35
C ASP A 18 -12.22 4.48 -17.66
N ASP A 19 -12.57 3.19 -17.80
CA ASP A 19 -13.89 2.78 -18.29
C ASP A 19 -14.61 1.67 -17.49
N ARG A 20 -14.16 1.28 -16.31
CA ARG A 20 -14.90 0.29 -15.50
C ARG A 20 -15.23 0.82 -14.12
N GLU A 21 -16.53 0.74 -13.78
CA GLU A 21 -17.07 1.09 -12.48
C GLU A 21 -16.26 0.49 -11.33
N ILE A 22 -15.85 1.37 -10.42
CA ILE A 22 -15.29 0.96 -9.13
C ILE A 22 -16.40 0.24 -8.39
N VAL A 23 -16.36 -1.09 -8.36
CA VAL A 23 -17.27 -1.87 -7.53
C VAL A 23 -16.93 -1.61 -6.07
N THR A 24 -17.55 -0.58 -5.51
CA THR A 24 -17.56 -0.35 -4.07
C THR A 24 -18.63 -1.25 -3.49
N ALA A 25 -18.22 -2.40 -2.95
CA ALA A 25 -19.12 -3.25 -2.17
C ALA A 25 -19.52 -2.51 -0.89
N GLN A 26 -20.59 -1.70 -0.98
CA GLN A 26 -21.27 -1.16 0.19
C GLN A 26 -22.25 -2.20 0.71
N LYS A 27 -21.83 -3.02 1.68
CA LYS A 27 -22.75 -3.76 2.55
C LYS A 27 -22.87 -3.07 3.89
N PRO A 28 -24.06 -2.98 4.49
CA PRO A 28 -24.25 -2.31 5.77
C PRO A 28 -23.51 -3.05 6.90
N PHE A 29 -23.00 -2.26 7.81
CA PHE A 29 -22.20 -2.59 8.97
C PHE A 29 -22.88 -3.56 9.94
N GLN A 30 -22.23 -4.65 10.34
CA GLN A 30 -22.56 -5.48 11.48
C GLN A 30 -21.56 -5.28 12.62
N LYS A 31 -22.12 -5.03 13.83
CA LYS A 31 -21.44 -4.61 15.06
C LYS A 31 -20.61 -5.74 15.68
N GLY A 32 -19.36 -5.48 15.96
CA GLY A 32 -18.54 -6.23 16.93
C GLY A 32 -17.26 -6.88 16.41
N TRP A 33 -16.11 -6.14 16.43
CA TRP A 33 -14.77 -6.74 16.21
C TRP A 33 -13.65 -5.86 16.79
N THR A 34 -12.57 -6.51 17.23
CA THR A 34 -11.48 -5.97 18.04
C THR A 34 -10.24 -5.53 17.25
N GLU A 35 -9.38 -4.72 17.88
CA GLU A 35 -8.18 -4.01 17.36
C GLU A 35 -7.12 -4.80 16.57
N ASN A 36 -7.23 -6.12 16.47
CA ASN A 36 -6.15 -6.99 15.97
C ASN A 36 -6.14 -7.16 14.43
N MET A 37 -6.87 -6.33 13.66
CA MET A 37 -7.21 -6.65 12.27
C MET A 37 -6.52 -5.83 11.17
N ARG A 38 -5.96 -4.68 11.49
CA ARG A 38 -5.24 -3.78 10.56
C ARG A 38 -4.06 -4.45 9.87
N LYS A 39 -3.23 -5.12 10.66
CA LYS A 39 -2.00 -5.80 10.20
C LYS A 39 -2.23 -6.90 9.18
N LYS A 40 -3.44 -7.46 9.08
CA LYS A 40 -3.74 -8.60 8.20
C LYS A 40 -3.83 -8.24 6.72
N SER A 41 -4.25 -7.02 6.38
CA SER A 41 -4.29 -6.54 4.99
C SER A 41 -2.87 -6.35 4.44
N HIS A 42 -2.00 -5.67 5.19
CA HIS A 42 -0.60 -5.49 4.84
C HIS A 42 0.16 -6.82 4.71
N ILE A 43 -0.10 -7.78 5.59
CA ILE A 43 0.48 -9.13 5.46
C ILE A 43 -0.03 -9.86 4.21
N SER A 44 -1.33 -9.73 3.87
CA SER A 44 -1.88 -10.36 2.67
C SER A 44 -1.26 -9.79 1.41
N LEU A 45 -1.11 -8.47 1.36
CA LEU A 45 -0.43 -7.77 0.28
C LEU A 45 1.05 -8.18 0.19
N ALA A 46 1.77 -8.16 1.32
CA ALA A 46 3.18 -8.54 1.37
C ALA A 46 3.41 -9.99 0.90
N ARG A 47 2.53 -10.92 1.29
CA ARG A 47 2.58 -12.31 0.81
C ARG A 47 2.41 -12.40 -0.69
N TYR A 48 1.44 -11.66 -1.23
CA TYR A 48 1.20 -11.63 -2.67
C TYR A 48 2.44 -11.12 -3.44
N ILE A 49 3.08 -10.05 -2.95
CA ILE A 49 4.27 -9.49 -3.56
C ILE A 49 5.43 -10.49 -3.56
N VAL A 50 5.70 -11.09 -2.41
CA VAL A 50 6.78 -12.10 -2.30
C VAL A 50 6.51 -13.30 -3.20
N ALA A 51 5.26 -13.73 -3.33
CA ALA A 51 4.89 -14.86 -4.17
C ALA A 51 5.04 -14.58 -5.68
N ASN A 52 4.85 -13.31 -6.10
CA ASN A 52 4.82 -12.91 -7.51
C ASN A 52 6.05 -12.08 -7.94
N THR A 53 7.08 -11.99 -7.11
CA THR A 53 8.31 -11.28 -7.46
C THR A 53 9.34 -12.20 -8.09
N GLU A 54 10.15 -11.66 -8.99
CA GLU A 54 11.36 -12.32 -9.49
C GLU A 54 12.61 -11.99 -8.65
N ASP A 55 12.46 -11.15 -7.61
CA ASP A 55 13.56 -10.78 -6.72
C ASP A 55 13.88 -11.90 -5.73
N GLU A 56 14.87 -12.71 -6.05
CA GLU A 56 15.36 -13.78 -5.19
C GLU A 56 15.85 -13.25 -3.82
N GLY A 57 16.34 -12.01 -3.77
CA GLY A 57 16.70 -11.35 -2.51
C GLY A 57 15.47 -11.08 -1.63
N LEU A 58 14.36 -10.63 -2.22
CA LEU A 58 13.09 -10.43 -1.51
C LEU A 58 12.53 -11.78 -1.03
N LYS A 59 12.54 -12.79 -1.90
CA LYS A 59 12.12 -14.16 -1.51
C LYS A 59 12.96 -14.68 -0.33
N LYS A 60 14.28 -14.49 -0.37
CA LYS A 60 15.19 -14.89 0.70
C LYS A 60 14.97 -14.13 2.01
N HIS A 61 14.56 -12.87 1.95
CA HIS A 61 14.36 -11.98 3.10
C HIS A 61 12.88 -11.68 3.35
N TRP A 62 11.97 -12.55 2.92
CA TRP A 62 10.52 -12.38 3.02
C TRP A 62 10.03 -11.99 4.43
N LEU A 63 10.62 -12.60 5.47
CA LEU A 63 10.25 -12.30 6.85
C LEU A 63 10.58 -10.84 7.24
N SER A 64 11.74 -10.34 6.83
CA SER A 64 12.11 -8.94 7.06
C SER A 64 11.15 -7.98 6.37
N PHE A 65 10.76 -8.31 5.14
CA PHE A 65 9.77 -7.55 4.38
C PHE A 65 8.39 -7.56 5.05
N TYR A 66 7.93 -8.71 5.55
CA TYR A 66 6.67 -8.82 6.28
C TYR A 66 6.68 -8.01 7.58
N ILE A 67 7.77 -8.09 8.35
CA ILE A 67 7.93 -7.29 9.56
C ILE A 67 7.84 -5.80 9.20
N GLY A 68 8.57 -5.36 8.19
CA GLY A 68 8.52 -3.97 7.71
C GLY A 68 7.11 -3.55 7.29
N SER A 69 6.37 -4.43 6.60
CA SER A 69 5.01 -4.15 6.13
C SER A 69 3.98 -3.94 7.24
N VAL A 70 4.28 -4.33 8.49
CA VAL A 70 3.37 -4.11 9.64
C VAL A 70 3.96 -3.23 10.72
N LEU A 71 5.25 -2.94 10.64
CA LEU A 71 5.97 -2.20 11.67
C LEU A 71 5.41 -0.80 11.96
N PRO A 72 4.97 0.00 10.95
CA PRO A 72 4.35 1.28 11.21
C PRO A 72 3.15 1.21 12.13
N ASP A 73 2.27 0.23 11.95
CA ASP A 73 1.10 -0.02 12.80
C ASP A 73 1.42 -0.59 14.19
N CYS A 74 2.65 -1.03 14.39
CA CYS A 74 3.11 -1.54 15.70
C CYS A 74 3.76 -0.45 16.56
N LYS A 75 4.10 0.70 15.98
CA LYS A 75 4.73 1.83 16.69
C LYS A 75 3.65 2.60 17.46
N PRO A 76 3.85 2.98 18.74
CA PRO A 76 2.88 3.79 19.49
C PRO A 76 2.54 5.11 18.81
N SER A 77 3.44 5.62 17.97
CA SER A 77 3.25 6.86 17.21
C SER A 77 2.10 6.79 16.20
N PHE A 78 1.65 5.60 15.80
CA PHE A 78 0.53 5.48 14.86
C PHE A 78 -0.77 6.07 15.43
N ILE A 79 -0.94 6.07 16.75
CA ILE A 79 -2.12 6.63 17.43
C ILE A 79 -2.21 8.15 17.23
N TYR A 80 -1.05 8.82 17.10
CA TYR A 80 -0.95 10.28 17.02
C TYR A 80 -0.59 10.79 15.61
N LYS A 81 0.03 9.96 14.79
CA LYS A 81 0.45 10.31 13.43
C LYS A 81 -0.32 9.46 12.44
N ARG A 82 -1.30 10.08 11.80
CA ARG A 82 -1.97 9.44 10.66
C ARG A 82 -0.97 9.15 9.55
N HIS A 83 -1.11 8.01 8.90
CA HIS A 83 -0.27 7.60 7.77
C HIS A 83 -0.70 8.30 6.46
N GLU A 84 -1.13 9.55 6.55
CA GLU A 84 -1.54 10.35 5.41
C GLU A 84 -0.35 10.76 4.54
N ILE A 85 -0.57 10.84 3.24
CA ILE A 85 0.47 11.24 2.27
C ILE A 85 1.07 12.61 2.62
N THR A 86 0.24 13.58 3.01
CA THR A 86 0.69 14.95 3.35
C THR A 86 1.69 15.00 4.49
N GLY A 87 1.61 14.06 5.45
CA GLY A 87 2.48 14.03 6.63
C GLY A 87 3.68 13.09 6.49
N THR A 88 3.57 12.05 5.68
CA THR A 88 4.56 10.96 5.62
C THR A 88 5.35 10.91 4.31
N PHE A 89 4.87 11.54 3.24
CA PHE A 89 5.51 11.50 1.92
C PHE A 89 6.94 12.07 1.90
N PRO A 90 7.27 13.18 2.60
CA PRO A 90 8.65 13.66 2.67
C PRO A 90 9.61 12.63 3.31
N LYS A 91 9.13 11.87 4.30
CA LYS A 91 9.91 10.77 4.89
C LYS A 91 10.03 9.62 3.90
N LEU A 92 8.94 9.23 3.25
CA LEU A 92 8.92 8.16 2.25
C LEU A 92 9.94 8.43 1.13
N ARG A 93 10.01 9.67 0.63
CA ARG A 93 11.00 10.08 -0.38
C ARG A 93 12.44 9.84 0.09
N LYS A 94 12.77 10.24 1.32
CA LYS A 94 14.09 10.01 1.92
C LYS A 94 14.39 8.52 2.10
N ASP A 95 13.41 7.73 2.53
CA ASP A 95 13.57 6.29 2.73
C ASP A 95 13.82 5.57 1.38
N ILE A 96 13.11 5.96 0.33
CA ILE A 96 13.33 5.47 -1.05
C ILE A 96 14.72 5.86 -1.54
N ASP A 97 15.12 7.13 -1.35
CA ASP A 97 16.44 7.60 -1.72
C ASP A 97 17.56 6.80 -1.02
N ALA A 98 17.41 6.57 0.28
CA ALA A 98 18.34 5.76 1.05
C ALA A 98 18.42 4.31 0.56
N LEU A 99 17.32 3.71 0.12
CA LEU A 99 17.31 2.37 -0.46
C LEU A 99 18.03 2.31 -1.82
N ILE A 100 17.97 3.37 -2.61
CA ILE A 100 18.57 3.44 -3.96
C ILE A 100 20.06 3.72 -3.86
N HIS A 101 20.45 4.73 -3.08
CA HIS A 101 21.82 5.25 -3.02
C HIS A 101 22.59 4.74 -1.81
N GLY A 102 21.91 4.10 -0.84
CA GLY A 102 22.53 3.59 0.37
C GLY A 102 23.57 2.49 0.09
N LYS A 103 24.75 2.63 0.70
CA LYS A 103 25.84 1.63 0.63
C LYS A 103 25.48 0.31 1.34
N GLU A 104 24.21 0.11 1.69
CA GLU A 104 23.75 -0.92 2.63
C GLU A 104 23.69 -2.33 2.05
N ASN A 105 23.85 -2.48 0.73
CA ASN A 105 23.64 -3.75 0.04
C ASN A 105 24.77 -4.79 0.19
N ARG A 106 25.88 -4.46 0.85
CA ARG A 106 27.09 -5.33 0.89
C ARG A 106 27.14 -6.33 2.04
N PHE A 107 26.36 -6.15 3.12
CA PHE A 107 26.44 -7.00 4.31
C PHE A 107 25.09 -7.70 4.62
N PRO A 108 25.09 -8.96 5.09
CA PRO A 108 23.86 -9.73 5.36
C PRO A 108 22.90 -9.06 6.34
N LYS A 109 23.43 -8.38 7.38
CA LYS A 109 22.63 -7.63 8.36
C LYS A 109 21.93 -6.44 7.71
N ARG A 110 22.58 -5.77 6.77
CA ARG A 110 22.06 -4.64 6.01
C ARG A 110 21.01 -5.07 4.99
N LYS A 111 21.14 -6.27 4.40
CA LYS A 111 20.11 -6.82 3.50
C LYS A 111 18.76 -7.04 4.20
N ARG A 112 18.78 -7.54 5.45
CA ARG A 112 17.54 -7.66 6.25
C ARG A 112 16.91 -6.30 6.49
N MET A 113 17.71 -5.29 6.88
CA MET A 113 17.24 -3.91 7.05
C MET A 113 16.70 -3.32 5.76
N TYR A 114 17.38 -3.55 4.63
CA TYR A 114 16.93 -3.13 3.32
C TYR A 114 15.51 -3.64 3.01
N TYR A 115 15.26 -4.95 3.16
CA TYR A 115 13.94 -5.51 2.89
C TYR A 115 12.89 -5.14 3.96
N MET A 116 13.31 -4.86 5.18
CA MET A 116 12.42 -4.32 6.20
C MET A 116 11.99 -2.88 5.85
N ASN A 117 12.92 -2.02 5.45
CA ASN A 117 12.62 -0.66 4.99
C ASN A 117 11.75 -0.67 3.72
N LEU A 118 12.01 -1.60 2.80
CA LEU A 118 11.15 -1.79 1.63
C LEU A 118 9.73 -2.17 2.05
N GLY A 119 9.56 -2.98 3.09
CA GLY A 119 8.27 -3.30 3.69
C GLY A 119 7.57 -2.07 4.29
N GLU A 120 8.30 -1.21 5.03
CA GLU A 120 7.75 0.05 5.56
C GLU A 120 7.28 0.98 4.43
N ILE A 121 8.06 1.13 3.37
CA ILE A 121 7.68 1.91 2.19
C ILE A 121 6.41 1.36 1.56
N THR A 122 6.34 0.05 1.41
CA THR A 122 5.17 -0.66 0.90
C THR A 122 3.92 -0.37 1.73
N HIS A 123 4.03 -0.40 3.05
CA HIS A 123 2.95 -0.07 3.98
C HIS A 123 2.42 1.34 3.74
N TYR A 124 3.27 2.37 3.79
CA TYR A 124 2.84 3.75 3.59
C TYR A 124 2.20 3.99 2.23
N VAL A 125 2.75 3.41 1.17
CA VAL A 125 2.15 3.53 -0.17
C VAL A 125 0.76 2.89 -0.20
N ALA A 126 0.56 1.72 0.42
CA ALA A 126 -0.76 1.10 0.51
C ALA A 126 -1.77 1.97 1.28
N ASP A 127 -1.34 2.59 2.39
CA ASP A 127 -2.18 3.47 3.19
C ASP A 127 -2.64 4.71 2.44
N TYR A 128 -1.80 5.29 1.58
CA TYR A 128 -2.20 6.46 0.77
C TYR A 128 -3.42 6.19 -0.11
N PHE A 129 -3.61 4.95 -0.53
CA PHE A 129 -4.75 4.49 -1.32
C PHE A 129 -5.83 3.79 -0.47
N THR A 130 -5.80 3.97 0.85
CA THR A 130 -6.81 3.46 1.77
C THR A 130 -7.62 4.62 2.34
N PHE A 131 -8.95 4.63 2.11
CA PHE A 131 -9.79 5.81 2.36
C PHE A 131 -9.68 6.39 3.77
N PRO A 132 -9.70 5.61 4.86
CA PRO A 132 -9.54 6.14 6.21
C PRO A 132 -8.22 6.85 6.51
N HIS A 133 -7.18 6.62 5.70
CA HIS A 133 -5.89 7.28 5.85
C HIS A 133 -5.80 8.62 5.09
N ASN A 134 -6.94 9.15 4.66
CA ASN A 134 -7.00 10.41 3.91
C ASN A 134 -7.83 11.46 4.63
N LYS A 135 -7.47 12.75 4.46
CA LYS A 135 -8.13 13.88 5.12
C LYS A 135 -9.62 14.00 4.81
N ILE A 136 -10.03 13.52 3.65
CA ILE A 136 -11.42 13.55 3.20
C ILE A 136 -12.30 12.49 3.89
N TYR A 137 -11.72 11.60 4.68
CA TYR A 137 -12.48 10.57 5.40
C TYR A 137 -13.28 11.18 6.55
N PRO A 138 -14.63 11.07 6.53
CA PRO A 138 -15.48 11.70 7.53
C PRO A 138 -15.66 10.85 8.80
N GLY A 139 -15.26 9.57 8.78
CA GLY A 139 -15.52 8.62 9.86
C GLY A 139 -14.55 8.76 11.02
N GLY A 140 -14.99 8.30 12.20
CA GLY A 140 -14.16 8.19 13.39
C GLY A 140 -13.35 6.88 13.43
N PHE A 141 -12.76 6.61 14.59
CA PHE A 141 -11.89 5.45 14.78
C PHE A 141 -12.60 4.10 14.62
N LYS A 142 -13.86 4.01 15.07
CA LYS A 142 -14.65 2.76 14.94
C LYS A 142 -14.97 2.45 13.49
N GLU A 143 -15.38 3.45 12.73
CA GLU A 143 -15.66 3.36 11.30
C GLU A 143 -14.41 3.02 10.52
N HIS A 144 -13.26 3.59 10.89
CA HIS A 144 -11.95 3.25 10.34
C HIS A 144 -11.64 1.75 10.54
N CYS A 145 -11.76 1.24 11.76
CA CYS A 145 -11.52 -0.19 12.04
C CYS A 145 -12.46 -1.11 11.25
N ALA A 146 -13.73 -0.70 11.10
CA ALA A 146 -14.71 -1.45 10.33
C ALA A 146 -14.39 -1.47 8.84
N TYR A 147 -13.97 -0.34 8.29
CA TYR A 147 -13.51 -0.24 6.92
C TYR A 147 -12.33 -1.18 6.64
N GLU A 148 -11.33 -1.17 7.49
CA GLU A 148 -10.15 -2.03 7.34
C GLU A 148 -10.47 -3.53 7.45
N GLU A 149 -11.45 -3.89 8.28
CA GLU A 149 -11.92 -5.28 8.35
C GLU A 149 -12.58 -5.72 7.04
N HIS A 150 -13.43 -4.88 6.47
CA HIS A 150 -14.03 -5.13 5.17
C HIS A 150 -12.97 -5.20 4.07
N LEU A 151 -12.08 -4.21 4.03
CA LEU A 151 -10.96 -4.14 3.10
C LEU A 151 -10.11 -5.41 3.09
N LYS A 152 -9.87 -6.00 4.25
CA LYS A 152 -9.10 -7.25 4.38
C LYS A 152 -9.72 -8.39 3.57
N HIS A 153 -11.03 -8.50 3.56
CA HIS A 153 -11.74 -9.56 2.81
C HIS A 153 -11.73 -9.26 1.31
N GLU A 154 -12.05 -8.04 0.94
CA GLU A 154 -12.04 -7.59 -0.46
C GLU A 154 -10.64 -7.69 -1.08
N LEU A 155 -9.62 -7.23 -0.37
CA LEU A 155 -8.23 -7.33 -0.83
C LEU A 155 -7.82 -8.80 -1.07
N ARG A 156 -8.18 -9.71 -0.17
CA ARG A 156 -7.85 -11.13 -0.33
C ARG A 156 -8.56 -11.77 -1.53
N ALA A 157 -9.81 -11.40 -1.75
CA ALA A 157 -10.54 -11.84 -2.93
C ALA A 157 -9.87 -11.31 -4.19
N PHE A 158 -9.62 -10.00 -4.26
CA PHE A 158 -8.95 -9.33 -5.36
C PHE A 158 -7.58 -9.96 -5.69
N LEU A 159 -6.73 -10.17 -4.68
CA LEU A 159 -5.39 -10.75 -4.86
C LEU A 159 -5.43 -12.16 -5.44
N LYS A 160 -6.52 -12.91 -5.26
CA LYS A 160 -6.70 -14.25 -5.81
C LYS A 160 -7.23 -14.26 -7.24
N THR A 161 -8.12 -13.33 -7.58
CA THR A 161 -8.90 -13.39 -8.82
C THR A 161 -8.43 -12.37 -9.85
N GLU A 162 -8.33 -11.11 -9.46
CA GLU A 162 -8.11 -9.99 -10.38
C GLU A 162 -6.64 -9.56 -10.48
N ALA A 163 -5.91 -9.55 -9.37
CA ALA A 163 -4.53 -9.09 -9.36
C ALA A 163 -3.61 -9.84 -10.35
N PRO A 164 -3.73 -11.16 -10.55
CA PRO A 164 -2.95 -11.87 -11.58
C PRO A 164 -3.25 -11.38 -13.00
N LYS A 165 -4.52 -11.06 -13.31
CA LYS A 165 -4.93 -10.52 -14.62
C LYS A 165 -4.32 -9.14 -14.83
N VAL A 166 -4.45 -8.28 -13.81
CA VAL A 166 -3.89 -6.92 -13.82
C VAL A 166 -2.38 -6.93 -14.04
N LEU A 167 -1.64 -7.85 -13.40
CA LEU A 167 -0.21 -7.99 -13.60
C LEU A 167 0.14 -8.40 -15.04
N ASN A 168 -0.60 -9.34 -15.60
CA ASN A 168 -0.38 -9.82 -16.97
C ASN A 168 -0.68 -8.73 -18.02
N GLU A 169 -1.74 -7.94 -17.80
CA GLU A 169 -2.14 -6.87 -18.72
C GLU A 169 -1.22 -5.65 -18.68
N CYS A 170 -0.70 -5.31 -17.51
CA CYS A 170 -0.01 -4.04 -17.27
C CYS A 170 1.50 -4.17 -17.24
N GLY A 171 2.01 -5.37 -17.07
CA GLY A 171 3.43 -5.61 -16.90
C GLY A 171 4.03 -4.86 -15.71
N HIS A 172 5.35 -4.77 -15.71
CA HIS A 172 6.10 -3.99 -14.72
C HIS A 172 6.40 -2.60 -15.29
N ARG A 173 5.82 -1.55 -14.69
CA ARG A 173 6.16 -0.18 -15.07
C ARG A 173 7.56 0.16 -14.58
N GLN A 174 8.36 0.69 -15.48
CA GLN A 174 9.67 1.26 -15.16
C GLN A 174 9.57 2.77 -15.10
N PHE A 175 10.28 3.38 -14.16
CA PHE A 175 10.39 4.82 -14.05
C PHE A 175 11.78 5.27 -14.47
N ALA A 176 11.85 6.33 -15.26
CA ALA A 176 13.11 6.88 -15.77
C ALA A 176 13.95 7.52 -14.64
N SER A 177 13.29 8.02 -13.61
CA SER A 177 13.94 8.64 -12.44
C SER A 177 13.13 8.40 -11.17
N GLN A 178 13.71 8.75 -10.04
CA GLN A 178 13.06 8.73 -8.74
C GLN A 178 11.94 9.78 -8.65
N GLU A 179 12.16 10.94 -9.22
CA GLU A 179 11.16 12.01 -9.33
C GLU A 179 9.94 11.53 -10.10
N ALA A 180 10.16 10.85 -11.25
CA ALA A 180 9.06 10.28 -12.03
C ALA A 180 8.22 9.28 -11.24
N LEU A 181 8.82 8.50 -10.32
CA LEU A 181 8.09 7.64 -9.39
C LEU A 181 7.27 8.46 -8.40
N PHE A 182 7.86 9.51 -7.82
CA PHE A 182 7.17 10.36 -6.84
C PHE A 182 6.00 11.11 -7.46
N ASP A 183 6.20 11.71 -8.62
CA ASP A 183 5.14 12.39 -9.37
C ASP A 183 4.01 11.42 -9.75
N TYR A 184 4.37 10.20 -10.12
CA TYR A 184 3.39 9.17 -10.39
C TYR A 184 2.56 8.82 -9.16
N ILE A 185 3.18 8.59 -7.99
CA ILE A 185 2.46 8.30 -6.74
C ILE A 185 1.49 9.44 -6.40
N GLN A 186 1.93 10.70 -6.49
CA GLN A 186 1.08 11.86 -6.22
C GLN A 186 -0.08 11.95 -7.20
N LYS A 187 0.20 11.90 -8.50
CA LYS A 187 -0.83 11.95 -9.55
C LYS A 187 -1.90 10.87 -9.36
N MET A 188 -1.46 9.65 -9.04
CA MET A 188 -2.40 8.55 -8.83
C MET A 188 -3.19 8.71 -7.54
N HIS A 189 -2.58 9.26 -6.48
CA HIS A 189 -3.29 9.59 -5.25
C HIS A 189 -4.34 10.68 -5.48
N ASP A 190 -4.04 11.72 -6.24
CA ASP A 190 -5.00 12.78 -6.58
C ASP A 190 -6.18 12.20 -7.39
N LYS A 191 -5.91 11.32 -8.36
CA LYS A 191 -6.97 10.60 -9.10
C LYS A 191 -7.82 9.74 -8.16
N TYR A 192 -7.21 9.04 -7.23
CA TYR A 192 -7.90 8.25 -6.21
C TYR A 192 -8.82 9.12 -5.34
N LEU A 193 -8.34 10.25 -4.84
CA LEU A 193 -9.14 11.17 -4.03
C LEU A 193 -10.30 11.76 -4.82
N SER A 194 -10.07 12.16 -6.07
CA SER A 194 -11.13 12.69 -6.94
C SER A 194 -12.26 11.67 -7.15
N SER A 195 -11.93 10.39 -7.34
CA SER A 195 -12.93 9.33 -7.45
C SER A 195 -13.72 9.13 -6.15
N LYS A 196 -13.09 9.23 -4.98
CA LYS A 196 -13.77 9.12 -3.68
C LYS A 196 -14.67 10.31 -3.36
N ILE A 197 -14.22 11.51 -3.69
CA ILE A 197 -15.05 12.72 -3.55
C ILE A 197 -16.30 12.60 -4.41
N CYS A 198 -16.17 12.17 -5.65
CA CYS A 198 -17.31 11.97 -6.54
C CYS A 198 -18.34 11.00 -5.93
N LEU A 199 -17.89 9.87 -5.38
CA LEU A 199 -18.77 8.90 -4.72
C LEU A 199 -19.47 9.46 -3.47
N LEU A 200 -18.82 10.32 -2.69
CA LEU A 200 -19.44 10.96 -1.52
C LEU A 200 -20.55 11.94 -1.89
N TYR A 201 -20.44 12.62 -3.05
CA TYR A 201 -21.44 13.58 -3.51
C TYR A 201 -22.57 12.94 -4.35
N THR A 202 -22.38 11.72 -4.84
CA THR A 202 -23.39 11.02 -5.65
C THR A 202 -24.19 9.98 -4.88
N SER A 203 -23.88 9.74 -3.60
CA SER A 203 -24.72 8.89 -2.73
C SER A 203 -25.89 9.70 -2.20
N PRO A 204 -27.14 9.25 -2.39
CA PRO A 204 -28.36 9.88 -1.87
C PRO A 204 -28.41 9.84 -0.35
#